data_630fbf7f52b0d70e7fd76137319a4330
#
_entry.id   630fbf7f52b0d70e7fd76137319a4330
#
_cell.length_a   1.000
_cell.length_b   1.000
_cell.length_c   1.000
_cell.angle_alpha   90.00
_cell.angle_beta   90.00
_cell.angle_gamma   90.00
#
_symmetry.space_group_name_H-M   'P 1'
#
loop_
_entity.id
_entity.type
_entity.pdbx_description
1 polymer ?
#
loop_
_entity_poly.entity_id
_entity_poly.type
_entity_poly.pdbx_seq_one_letter_code
_entity_poly.pdbx_strand_id
1 'polypeptide(L)'
;MKRKQKRVTLLLASLLVGGFLVTGCTNSDYDFNEIDATMGFGGDGLELPASSTMDIPLKDVLDLEENGSVKLDDEGNYLFQLTGSGSSEANPKIEPIRLEGRSYNANIPISLSASAKATRSLTASSGIPEVREKMFEYHGVDKSVKSLTKANMKPVTMKLTLGFSGISSVISKIKKATLTLPGYLSLKSVVRDGNDMPIPTSSRIDIADISTSRDMVLTITSNELLFSEPDAYGTLSIAEDGKIDMDGYFGLKIDDFELTGTPSTANMSIAAKVEVENIELTSATGVFDPEVNFGTLGEVDVTGVPDFLSDDNVVADLANPQILLTINNEMDAAATVKATVTAIKSGLTTATVQLPEMYIEKNSVSPTTQICICREKTPELTAQYGEKNVYAVSNLSTLINKIPDHVSIGNVEARADQSQEATVEFGKPYHITPSYEVYAPLAFGKDAVIEYSDQFDGWNDDIDDLELSENTYVRLTADAISKVPAALILEATPLGVEGADISNLIEVNIKKGEVSASTDGETAVASPLEVEIREKVKGGLKQLDGLSYKVQGKATHNGTTVEGITLNANKHTLKLNNIKVKLVGKIIGDFN
;
A
#
# COMPACT_ATOMS: atom_id res chain seq x y z
N MET A 1 -32.95 -16.84 -2.42
CA MET A 1 -32.31 -17.55 -1.34
C MET A 1 -32.89 -18.96 -1.08
N LYS A 2 -34.17 -19.20 -0.85
CA LYS A 2 -34.71 -20.54 -0.50
C LYS A 2 -34.62 -21.68 -1.58
N ARG A 3 -34.28 -21.41 -2.83
CA ARG A 3 -34.25 -22.43 -3.91
C ARG A 3 -32.88 -23.10 -4.13
N LYS A 4 -31.76 -22.53 -3.72
CA LYS A 4 -30.42 -23.11 -3.86
C LYS A 4 -30.02 -23.96 -2.65
N GLN A 5 -30.38 -23.55 -1.45
CA GLN A 5 -30.19 -24.34 -0.24
C GLN A 5 -30.79 -25.77 -0.36
N LYS A 6 -31.96 -25.90 -1.01
CA LYS A 6 -32.60 -27.20 -1.25
C LYS A 6 -31.76 -28.18 -2.07
N ARG A 7 -30.76 -27.75 -2.85
CA ARG A 7 -29.97 -28.68 -3.69
C ARG A 7 -28.80 -29.33 -2.94
N VAL A 8 -28.13 -28.60 -2.05
CA VAL A 8 -27.04 -29.17 -1.23
C VAL A 8 -27.63 -30.01 -0.10
N THR A 9 -28.70 -29.55 0.53
CA THR A 9 -29.50 -30.30 1.50
C THR A 9 -30.04 -31.60 0.90
N LEU A 10 -30.51 -31.58 -0.35
CA LEU A 10 -30.97 -32.78 -1.05
C LEU A 10 -29.85 -33.79 -1.30
N LEU A 11 -28.59 -33.33 -1.51
CA LEU A 11 -27.47 -34.20 -1.86
C LEU A 11 -26.92 -34.98 -0.64
N LEU A 12 -26.82 -34.35 0.51
CA LEU A 12 -26.46 -35.04 1.76
C LEU A 12 -27.65 -35.77 2.36
N ALA A 13 -28.86 -35.23 2.23
CA ALA A 13 -30.09 -35.96 2.56
C ALA A 13 -30.29 -37.18 1.67
N SER A 14 -29.99 -37.09 0.36
CA SER A 14 -30.02 -38.28 -0.53
C SER A 14 -28.98 -39.32 -0.14
N LEU A 15 -27.93 -38.96 0.59
CA LEU A 15 -26.95 -39.87 1.16
C LEU A 15 -27.53 -40.72 2.28
N LEU A 16 -28.39 -40.13 3.09
CA LEU A 16 -28.96 -40.76 4.27
C LEU A 16 -30.39 -41.29 4.01
N VAL A 17 -31.14 -40.64 3.12
CA VAL A 17 -32.57 -40.93 2.83
C VAL A 17 -32.76 -41.69 1.51
N GLY A 18 -31.79 -41.69 0.59
CA GLY A 18 -31.88 -42.45 -0.68
C GLY A 18 -32.13 -43.94 -0.53
N GLY A 19 -32.08 -44.44 0.71
CA GLY A 19 -32.46 -45.80 1.06
C GLY A 19 -33.93 -46.01 1.41
N PHE A 20 -34.69 -44.99 1.72
CA PHE A 20 -36.09 -45.11 2.13
C PHE A 20 -37.12 -44.70 1.07
N LEU A 21 -36.70 -43.93 0.06
CA LEU A 21 -37.57 -43.59 -1.07
C LEU A 21 -37.47 -44.70 -2.15
N VAL A 22 -37.90 -45.88 -1.85
CA VAL A 22 -38.42 -46.75 -2.88
C VAL A 22 -39.80 -46.19 -3.25
N THR A 23 -39.84 -45.30 -4.22
CA THR A 23 -41.06 -45.16 -5.02
C THR A 23 -41.22 -46.45 -5.79
N GLY A 24 -41.69 -47.46 -5.11
CA GLY A 24 -42.22 -48.64 -5.76
C GLY A 24 -43.29 -48.15 -6.72
N CYS A 25 -43.18 -48.54 -7.99
CA CYS A 25 -44.33 -48.59 -8.86
C CYS A 25 -45.39 -49.42 -8.14
N THR A 26 -46.33 -48.73 -7.50
CA THR A 26 -47.53 -49.37 -7.01
C THR A 26 -48.34 -49.76 -8.25
N ASN A 27 -48.17 -51.01 -8.64
CA ASN A 27 -49.17 -51.67 -9.49
C ASN A 27 -50.40 -51.74 -8.64
N SER A 28 -51.50 -51.09 -9.02
CA SER A 28 -52.77 -50.97 -8.28
C SER A 28 -53.59 -52.24 -8.11
N ASP A 29 -52.99 -53.42 -8.32
CA ASP A 29 -53.66 -54.66 -8.30
C ASP A 29 -53.43 -55.54 -7.05
N TYR A 30 -52.76 -55.00 -6.03
CA TYR A 30 -52.60 -55.70 -4.73
C TYR A 30 -53.24 -54.88 -3.62
N ASP A 31 -54.40 -55.40 -3.13
CA ASP A 31 -55.04 -54.90 -1.92
C ASP A 31 -54.33 -55.50 -0.69
N PHE A 32 -53.50 -54.68 -0.02
CA PHE A 32 -52.73 -55.11 1.15
C PHE A 32 -53.51 -55.08 2.46
N ASN A 33 -54.80 -54.76 2.46
CA ASN A 33 -55.62 -54.66 3.67
C ASN A 33 -56.06 -56.01 4.27
N GLU A 34 -55.68 -57.11 3.65
CA GLU A 34 -56.02 -58.45 4.16
C GLU A 34 -54.81 -59.37 4.47
N ILE A 35 -53.60 -58.83 4.50
CA ILE A 35 -52.40 -59.61 4.82
C ILE A 35 -51.91 -59.19 6.22
N ASP A 36 -52.22 -60.03 7.20
CA ASP A 36 -51.59 -60.04 8.53
C ASP A 36 -50.14 -60.47 8.36
N ALA A 37 -49.31 -59.51 8.01
CA ALA A 37 -47.88 -59.66 7.74
C ALA A 37 -47.03 -59.04 8.84
N THR A 38 -47.05 -59.70 10.02
CA THR A 38 -45.94 -59.49 10.97
C THR A 38 -44.68 -60.12 10.41
N MET A 39 -44.03 -59.47 9.47
CA MET A 39 -42.76 -59.95 8.94
C MET A 39 -41.61 -59.43 9.82
N GLY A 40 -41.11 -60.38 10.64
CA GLY A 40 -39.79 -60.18 11.25
C GLY A 40 -38.70 -60.48 10.23
N PHE A 41 -38.14 -59.47 9.61
CA PHE A 41 -36.91 -59.64 8.83
C PHE A 41 -35.73 -59.81 9.79
N GLY A 42 -35.21 -61.03 9.85
CA GLY A 42 -34.09 -61.40 10.70
C GLY A 42 -33.05 -62.19 9.93
N GLY A 43 -31.83 -61.78 10.02
CA GLY A 43 -30.66 -62.32 9.38
C GLY A 43 -29.56 -61.27 9.30
N ASP A 44 -28.62 -61.37 8.37
CA ASP A 44 -27.50 -60.42 8.21
C ASP A 44 -27.89 -58.96 7.80
N GLY A 45 -29.18 -58.61 7.91
CA GLY A 45 -29.74 -57.26 7.67
C GLY A 45 -30.28 -57.05 6.24
N LEU A 46 -31.17 -56.09 6.11
CA LEU A 46 -31.67 -55.59 4.82
C LEU A 46 -30.69 -54.59 4.26
N GLU A 47 -30.12 -54.85 3.09
CA GLU A 47 -29.22 -53.94 2.38
C GLU A 47 -29.93 -53.38 1.15
N LEU A 48 -30.00 -52.07 1.04
CA LEU A 48 -30.50 -51.37 -0.14
C LEU A 48 -29.42 -51.35 -1.24
N PRO A 49 -29.82 -51.33 -2.53
CA PRO A 49 -28.85 -51.33 -3.62
C PRO A 49 -27.90 -50.12 -3.55
N ALA A 50 -26.67 -50.37 -3.98
CA ALA A 50 -25.66 -49.32 -4.01
C ALA A 50 -26.03 -48.23 -5.01
N SER A 51 -25.80 -46.97 -4.61
CA SER A 51 -25.98 -45.79 -5.44
C SER A 51 -24.70 -44.95 -5.46
N SER A 52 -24.67 -43.93 -6.31
CA SER A 52 -23.55 -42.99 -6.38
C SER A 52 -24.08 -41.60 -6.72
N THR A 53 -23.42 -40.57 -6.19
CA THR A 53 -23.71 -39.19 -6.59
C THR A 53 -23.02 -38.85 -7.92
N MET A 54 -23.40 -37.74 -8.51
CA MET A 54 -22.55 -37.04 -9.48
C MET A 54 -21.39 -36.35 -8.76
N ASP A 55 -20.42 -35.86 -9.49
CA ASP A 55 -19.37 -34.98 -8.94
C ASP A 55 -20.03 -33.70 -8.39
N ILE A 56 -19.73 -33.38 -7.14
CA ILE A 56 -20.22 -32.18 -6.44
C ILE A 56 -19.06 -31.18 -6.42
N PRO A 57 -19.06 -30.15 -7.28
CA PRO A 57 -18.01 -29.13 -7.29
C PRO A 57 -18.17 -28.18 -6.10
N LEU A 58 -17.06 -27.57 -5.64
CA LEU A 58 -17.07 -26.66 -4.51
C LEU A 58 -18.04 -25.48 -4.67
N LYS A 59 -18.28 -25.01 -5.88
CA LYS A 59 -19.27 -23.92 -6.14
C LYS A 59 -20.71 -24.28 -5.73
N ASP A 60 -21.04 -25.56 -5.66
CA ASP A 60 -22.36 -26.01 -5.25
C ASP A 60 -22.48 -26.18 -3.72
N VAL A 61 -21.33 -26.10 -3.02
CA VAL A 61 -21.21 -26.21 -1.55
C VAL A 61 -20.92 -24.85 -0.92
N LEU A 62 -19.98 -24.10 -1.51
CA LEU A 62 -19.53 -22.81 -1.01
C LEU A 62 -20.29 -21.68 -1.71
N ASP A 63 -21.37 -21.21 -1.10
CA ASP A 63 -22.14 -20.07 -1.61
C ASP A 63 -21.35 -18.77 -1.42
N LEU A 64 -21.26 -17.98 -2.48
CA LEU A 64 -20.67 -16.64 -2.44
C LEU A 64 -21.76 -15.58 -2.39
N GLU A 65 -21.54 -14.54 -1.58
CA GLU A 65 -22.41 -13.39 -1.57
C GLU A 65 -22.19 -12.50 -2.81
N GLU A 66 -23.27 -11.98 -3.37
CA GLU A 66 -23.21 -11.03 -4.46
C GLU A 66 -22.54 -9.73 -3.97
N ASN A 67 -21.43 -9.32 -4.60
CA ASN A 67 -20.56 -8.20 -4.18
C ASN A 67 -19.79 -8.41 -2.86
N GLY A 68 -19.63 -9.64 -2.40
CA GLY A 68 -18.80 -9.96 -1.23
C GLY A 68 -17.30 -9.79 -1.48
N SER A 69 -16.56 -9.84 -0.39
CA SER A 69 -15.08 -9.78 -0.41
C SER A 69 -14.44 -11.03 -1.01
N VAL A 70 -15.18 -12.15 -1.10
CA VAL A 70 -14.73 -13.38 -1.77
C VAL A 70 -15.37 -13.47 -3.14
N LYS A 71 -14.55 -13.69 -4.16
CA LYS A 71 -14.95 -13.72 -5.58
C LYS A 71 -14.32 -14.93 -6.27
N LEU A 72 -14.77 -15.20 -7.51
CA LEU A 72 -14.07 -16.09 -8.42
C LEU A 72 -13.33 -15.27 -9.47
N ASP A 73 -12.10 -15.69 -9.78
CA ASP A 73 -11.39 -15.20 -10.97
C ASP A 73 -11.92 -15.88 -12.25
N ASP A 74 -11.36 -15.49 -13.41
CA ASP A 74 -11.75 -16.01 -14.71
C ASP A 74 -11.48 -17.52 -14.87
N GLU A 75 -10.57 -18.07 -14.05
CA GLU A 75 -10.21 -19.49 -14.03
C GLU A 75 -11.06 -20.30 -13.03
N GLY A 76 -11.92 -19.61 -12.27
CA GLY A 76 -12.76 -20.19 -11.24
C GLY A 76 -12.04 -20.41 -9.91
N ASN A 77 -10.93 -19.76 -9.65
CA ASN A 77 -10.26 -19.80 -8.37
C ASN A 77 -10.95 -18.84 -7.37
N TYR A 78 -11.06 -19.27 -6.13
CA TYR A 78 -11.56 -18.40 -5.06
C TYR A 78 -10.50 -17.40 -4.64
N LEU A 79 -10.92 -16.14 -4.53
CA LEU A 79 -10.08 -15.00 -4.27
C LEU A 79 -10.72 -14.08 -3.24
N PHE A 80 -10.01 -13.77 -2.16
CA PHE A 80 -10.36 -12.69 -1.26
C PHE A 80 -9.77 -11.39 -1.81
N GLN A 81 -10.62 -10.40 -2.06
CA GLN A 81 -10.24 -9.12 -2.66
C GLN A 81 -10.93 -7.95 -1.96
N LEU A 82 -10.12 -7.00 -1.50
CA LEU A 82 -10.58 -5.71 -0.97
C LEU A 82 -9.82 -4.59 -1.67
N THR A 83 -10.53 -3.55 -2.04
CA THR A 83 -9.94 -2.33 -2.60
C THR A 83 -10.28 -1.15 -1.72
N GLY A 84 -9.31 -0.29 -1.48
CA GLY A 84 -9.52 0.94 -0.75
C GLY A 84 -8.59 2.04 -1.25
N SER A 85 -9.04 3.26 -1.14
CA SER A 85 -8.20 4.45 -1.29
C SER A 85 -8.01 5.06 0.09
N GLY A 86 -6.79 5.46 0.40
CA GLY A 86 -6.53 6.24 1.60
C GLY A 86 -7.41 7.50 1.58
N SER A 87 -8.17 7.73 2.64
CA SER A 87 -9.02 8.93 2.78
C SER A 87 -8.21 10.19 3.04
N SER A 88 -6.93 10.07 3.33
CA SER A 88 -6.02 11.19 3.59
C SER A 88 -4.87 11.19 2.59
N GLU A 89 -4.61 12.37 2.05
CA GLU A 89 -3.44 12.70 1.26
C GLU A 89 -2.48 13.55 2.10
N ALA A 90 -1.19 13.40 1.89
CA ALA A 90 -0.21 14.29 2.47
C ALA A 90 0.09 15.42 1.48
N ASN A 91 0.15 16.64 1.99
CA ASN A 91 0.40 17.85 1.20
C ASN A 91 1.67 18.58 1.71
N PRO A 92 2.88 17.99 1.58
CA PRO A 92 4.09 18.65 2.01
C PRO A 92 4.33 19.92 1.20
N LYS A 93 4.80 20.96 1.86
CA LYS A 93 5.07 22.26 1.28
C LYS A 93 6.34 22.83 1.90
N ILE A 94 7.17 23.46 1.06
CA ILE A 94 8.33 24.25 1.52
C ILE A 94 8.03 25.72 1.33
N GLU A 95 8.22 26.50 2.39
CA GLU A 95 7.86 27.91 2.38
C GLU A 95 8.75 28.75 1.45
N PRO A 96 8.20 29.83 0.83
CA PRO A 96 8.95 30.68 -0.07
C PRO A 96 10.10 31.41 0.64
N ILE A 97 11.28 31.37 0.02
CA ILE A 97 12.46 32.15 0.47
C ILE A 97 12.52 33.43 -0.33
N ARG A 98 12.50 34.58 0.39
CA ARG A 98 12.59 35.91 -0.19
C ARG A 98 13.73 36.67 0.47
N LEU A 99 14.64 37.23 -0.35
CA LEU A 99 15.73 38.04 0.11
C LEU A 99 15.43 39.51 -0.19
N GLU A 100 15.62 40.38 0.78
CA GLU A 100 15.44 41.79 0.60
C GLU A 100 16.68 42.43 -0.07
N GLY A 101 16.49 43.00 -1.26
CA GLY A 101 17.51 43.73 -1.97
C GLY A 101 17.79 45.09 -1.29
N ARG A 102 19.01 45.54 -1.37
CA ARG A 102 19.46 46.78 -0.74
C ARG A 102 19.98 47.77 -1.77
N SER A 103 19.84 49.06 -1.46
CA SER A 103 20.48 50.16 -2.20
C SER A 103 21.60 50.76 -1.37
N TYR A 104 22.72 50.96 -2.00
CA TYR A 104 23.90 51.52 -1.38
C TYR A 104 24.39 52.75 -2.18
N ASN A 105 24.78 53.82 -1.48
CA ASN A 105 25.37 55.01 -2.06
C ASN A 105 26.70 55.32 -1.36
N ALA A 106 27.77 55.48 -2.12
CA ALA A 106 29.08 55.83 -1.62
C ALA A 106 29.72 56.96 -2.43
N ASN A 107 30.52 57.76 -1.76
CA ASN A 107 31.48 58.64 -2.41
C ASN A 107 32.88 58.04 -2.22
N ILE A 108 33.44 57.52 -3.30
CA ILE A 108 34.78 56.90 -3.31
C ILE A 108 35.83 58.02 -3.44
N PRO A 109 36.61 58.31 -2.39
CA PRO A 109 37.58 59.42 -2.43
C PRO A 109 38.75 59.03 -3.32
N ILE A 110 39.19 60.00 -4.16
CA ILE A 110 40.37 59.90 -5.01
C ILE A 110 41.46 60.79 -4.45
N SER A 111 42.53 60.17 -3.97
CA SER A 111 43.72 60.93 -3.52
C SER A 111 44.84 60.81 -4.57
N LEU A 112 45.24 61.90 -5.15
CA LEU A 112 46.32 61.96 -6.13
C LEU A 112 47.66 62.22 -5.44
N SER A 113 48.64 61.32 -5.58
CA SER A 113 49.98 61.49 -5.04
C SER A 113 50.80 62.58 -5.85
N ALA A 114 51.75 63.20 -5.22
CA ALA A 114 52.61 64.22 -5.87
C ALA A 114 53.40 63.66 -7.08
N SER A 115 53.73 62.35 -7.09
CA SER A 115 54.43 61.71 -8.21
C SER A 115 53.53 61.49 -9.45
N ALA A 116 52.20 61.45 -9.29
CA ALA A 116 51.26 61.41 -10.41
C ALA A 116 51.22 62.64 -11.24
N LYS A 117 51.63 63.82 -10.67
CA LYS A 117 51.70 65.10 -11.36
C LYS A 117 52.75 65.13 -12.47
N ALA A 118 53.81 64.31 -12.37
CA ALA A 118 54.95 64.34 -13.33
C ALA A 118 54.71 63.37 -14.52
N THR A 119 53.95 62.34 -14.41
CA THR A 119 53.85 61.28 -15.41
C THR A 119 52.57 61.31 -16.25
N ARG A 120 51.60 62.17 -15.95
CA ARG A 120 50.25 62.20 -16.58
C ARG A 120 49.51 60.85 -16.61
N SER A 121 50.02 59.89 -15.90
CA SER A 121 49.39 58.53 -15.74
C SER A 121 49.50 58.15 -14.28
N LEU A 122 48.39 57.76 -13.70
CA LEU A 122 48.32 57.08 -12.39
C LEU A 122 48.16 55.59 -12.63
N THR A 123 49.23 54.86 -12.40
CA THR A 123 49.12 53.42 -12.20
C THR A 123 48.77 53.17 -10.74
N ALA A 124 47.97 52.17 -10.50
CA ALA A 124 47.33 51.80 -9.21
C ALA A 124 48.29 51.34 -8.10
N SER A 125 49.52 51.88 -7.99
CA SER A 125 50.44 51.60 -6.86
C SER A 125 49.98 52.18 -5.51
N SER A 126 48.95 53.02 -5.52
CA SER A 126 48.27 53.54 -4.33
C SER A 126 46.77 53.37 -4.45
N GLY A 127 46.40 52.07 -4.55
CA GLY A 127 45.03 51.67 -4.85
C GLY A 127 43.97 52.36 -3.99
N ILE A 128 42.91 52.79 -4.66
CA ILE A 128 41.67 53.10 -3.96
C ILE A 128 41.23 51.84 -3.24
N PRO A 129 40.96 51.91 -1.91
CA PRO A 129 40.49 50.73 -1.20
C PRO A 129 39.20 50.20 -1.86
N GLU A 130 39.06 48.91 -1.93
CA GLU A 130 37.83 48.29 -2.41
C GLU A 130 36.66 48.71 -1.51
N VAL A 131 35.58 49.17 -2.14
CA VAL A 131 34.30 49.39 -1.46
C VAL A 131 33.58 48.04 -1.44
N ARG A 132 33.32 47.51 -0.25
CA ARG A 132 32.62 46.24 -0.05
C ARG A 132 31.41 46.46 0.85
N GLU A 133 30.21 46.13 0.34
CA GLU A 133 28.97 46.37 1.05
C GLU A 133 27.96 45.22 0.81
N LYS A 134 27.03 45.11 1.73
CA LYS A 134 26.00 44.08 1.66
C LYS A 134 24.94 44.44 0.62
N MET A 135 24.69 43.51 -0.31
CA MET A 135 23.68 43.61 -1.37
C MET A 135 22.32 43.12 -0.92
N PHE A 136 22.30 42.00 -0.25
CA PHE A 136 21.11 41.35 0.29
C PHE A 136 21.49 40.43 1.45
N GLU A 137 20.49 40.10 2.24
CA GLU A 137 20.61 39.10 3.32
C GLU A 137 19.30 38.38 3.52
N TYR A 138 19.38 37.17 4.05
CA TYR A 138 18.24 36.38 4.47
C TYR A 138 18.56 35.69 5.79
N HIS A 139 17.63 35.77 6.74
CA HIS A 139 17.66 35.05 7.99
C HIS A 139 16.29 34.41 8.18
N GLY A 140 16.23 33.11 8.10
CA GLY A 140 14.98 32.35 8.23
C GLY A 140 15.18 31.06 8.98
N VAL A 141 14.06 30.39 9.26
CA VAL A 141 14.07 29.06 9.86
C VAL A 141 13.10 28.18 9.09
N ASP A 142 13.64 27.15 8.45
CA ASP A 142 12.84 26.10 7.81
C ASP A 142 13.54 24.75 8.01
N LYS A 143 12.96 23.92 8.89
CA LYS A 143 13.52 22.60 9.24
C LYS A 143 13.46 21.60 8.10
N SER A 144 12.63 21.87 7.10
CA SER A 144 12.51 20.99 5.92
C SER A 144 13.67 21.17 4.94
N VAL A 145 14.48 22.23 5.05
CA VAL A 145 15.65 22.47 4.20
C VAL A 145 16.91 21.99 4.94
N LYS A 146 17.62 21.01 4.38
CA LYS A 146 18.87 20.47 4.97
C LYS A 146 20.12 20.98 4.23
N SER A 147 20.05 21.07 2.91
CA SER A 147 21.10 21.70 2.09
C SER A 147 20.52 22.26 0.80
N LEU A 148 21.21 23.20 0.20
CA LEU A 148 20.90 23.77 -1.12
C LEU A 148 22.17 23.72 -1.98
N THR A 149 22.05 23.20 -3.20
CA THR A 149 23.11 23.21 -4.20
C THR A 149 22.82 24.21 -5.30
N LYS A 150 21.54 24.43 -5.60
CA LYS A 150 21.06 25.34 -6.64
C LYS A 150 19.71 25.92 -6.25
N ALA A 151 19.45 27.17 -6.64
CA ALA A 151 18.12 27.76 -6.60
C ALA A 151 17.83 28.57 -7.87
N ASN A 152 16.61 28.45 -8.38
CA ASN A 152 16.08 29.32 -9.42
C ASN A 152 15.30 30.47 -8.76
N MET A 153 15.32 31.63 -9.40
CA MET A 153 14.63 32.80 -8.91
C MET A 153 13.96 33.58 -10.06
N LYS A 154 13.02 34.44 -9.73
CA LYS A 154 12.53 35.42 -10.69
C LYS A 154 13.72 36.24 -11.19
N PRO A 155 13.74 36.66 -12.47
CA PRO A 155 14.82 37.53 -12.96
C PRO A 155 15.00 38.74 -12.06
N VAL A 156 16.19 38.93 -11.56
CA VAL A 156 16.58 40.04 -10.66
C VAL A 156 17.52 40.96 -11.38
N THR A 157 17.27 42.25 -11.27
CA THR A 157 18.11 43.31 -11.81
C THR A 157 18.96 43.96 -10.72
N MET A 158 20.25 44.06 -10.98
CA MET A 158 21.22 44.82 -10.19
C MET A 158 21.78 45.93 -11.04
N LYS A 159 21.83 47.14 -10.51
CA LYS A 159 22.28 48.30 -11.23
C LYS A 159 23.39 49.01 -10.47
N LEU A 160 24.55 49.20 -11.13
CA LEU A 160 25.64 50.05 -10.66
C LEU A 160 25.65 51.33 -11.48
N THR A 161 25.59 52.47 -10.82
CA THR A 161 25.78 53.79 -11.43
C THR A 161 27.05 54.44 -10.86
N LEU A 162 27.98 54.81 -11.72
CA LEU A 162 29.16 55.61 -11.35
C LEU A 162 29.01 57.04 -11.88
N GLY A 163 28.95 58.00 -10.96
CA GLY A 163 28.83 59.43 -11.27
C GLY A 163 30.17 60.15 -11.13
N PHE A 164 30.47 61.00 -12.09
CA PHE A 164 31.77 61.60 -12.24
C PHE A 164 31.73 63.16 -12.12
N SER A 165 30.75 63.70 -11.42
CA SER A 165 30.60 65.10 -11.21
C SER A 165 31.83 65.70 -10.53
N GLY A 166 32.42 66.77 -11.17
CA GLY A 166 33.56 67.50 -10.63
C GLY A 166 34.95 66.89 -10.85
N ILE A 167 35.03 65.65 -11.41
CA ILE A 167 36.34 64.99 -11.66
C ILE A 167 36.73 64.94 -13.13
N SER A 168 35.81 65.14 -14.06
CA SER A 168 36.04 65.04 -15.51
C SER A 168 37.07 66.09 -16.07
N SER A 169 37.30 67.23 -15.38
CA SER A 169 38.32 68.18 -15.73
C SER A 169 39.75 67.71 -15.43
N VAL A 170 39.91 66.71 -14.59
CA VAL A 170 41.21 66.20 -14.14
C VAL A 170 41.42 64.72 -14.61
N ILE A 171 40.38 63.92 -14.58
CA ILE A 171 40.40 62.52 -14.98
C ILE A 171 39.48 62.39 -16.20
N SER A 172 40.02 62.01 -17.37
CA SER A 172 39.23 61.81 -18.59
C SER A 172 38.65 60.46 -18.68
N LYS A 173 39.33 59.47 -18.08
CA LYS A 173 38.97 58.08 -18.21
C LYS A 173 39.41 57.24 -16.99
N ILE A 174 38.60 56.35 -16.58
CA ILE A 174 38.98 55.20 -15.71
C ILE A 174 39.32 54.05 -16.64
N LYS A 175 40.59 53.59 -16.63
CA LYS A 175 41.02 52.49 -17.51
C LYS A 175 40.54 51.12 -17.06
N LYS A 176 40.39 50.97 -15.75
CA LYS A 176 39.93 49.69 -15.19
C LYS A 176 39.13 49.90 -13.90
N ALA A 177 37.96 49.32 -13.87
CA ALA A 177 37.20 49.08 -12.66
C ALA A 177 36.80 47.60 -12.62
N THR A 178 36.68 47.03 -11.43
CA THR A 178 36.27 45.65 -11.23
C THR A 178 35.11 45.64 -10.25
N LEU A 179 33.99 45.05 -10.68
CA LEU A 179 32.86 44.72 -9.81
C LEU A 179 32.90 43.23 -9.51
N THR A 180 32.99 42.89 -8.24
CA THR A 180 32.91 41.50 -7.75
C THR A 180 31.57 41.30 -7.07
N LEU A 181 30.86 40.21 -7.42
CA LEU A 181 29.57 39.82 -6.89
C LEU A 181 29.72 38.46 -6.15
N PRO A 182 28.71 38.03 -5.40
CA PRO A 182 28.74 36.70 -4.77
C PRO A 182 29.03 35.59 -5.79
N GLY A 183 29.94 34.65 -5.46
CA GLY A 183 30.38 33.58 -6.36
C GLY A 183 29.26 32.65 -6.79
N TYR A 184 28.25 32.47 -5.93
CA TYR A 184 27.09 31.66 -6.24
C TYR A 184 26.07 32.34 -7.19
N LEU A 185 26.27 33.63 -7.58
CA LEU A 185 25.33 34.31 -8.46
C LEU A 185 25.63 33.98 -9.93
N SER A 186 24.71 33.29 -10.60
CA SER A 186 24.84 32.96 -12.03
C SER A 186 24.35 34.13 -12.87
N LEU A 187 25.27 34.82 -13.58
CA LEU A 187 24.95 35.99 -14.38
C LEU A 187 24.29 35.63 -15.71
N LYS A 188 23.17 36.27 -16.03
CA LYS A 188 22.42 36.06 -17.27
C LYS A 188 22.71 37.07 -18.34
N SER A 189 22.86 38.35 -17.96
CA SER A 189 23.26 39.42 -18.84
C SER A 189 24.03 40.49 -18.09
N VAL A 190 24.91 41.18 -18.81
CA VAL A 190 25.65 42.35 -18.35
C VAL A 190 25.54 43.42 -19.44
N VAL A 191 24.96 44.58 -19.13
CA VAL A 191 24.70 45.66 -20.08
C VAL A 191 25.34 46.94 -19.55
N ARG A 192 26.20 47.54 -20.31
CA ARG A 192 26.83 48.83 -19.98
C ARG A 192 26.31 49.93 -20.90
N ASP A 193 25.72 50.96 -20.35
CA ASP A 193 25.20 52.13 -21.10
C ASP A 193 24.31 51.74 -22.29
N GLY A 194 23.50 50.67 -22.14
CA GLY A 194 22.62 50.10 -23.17
C GLY A 194 23.30 49.14 -24.16
N ASN A 195 24.58 48.82 -24.00
CA ASN A 195 25.32 47.91 -24.86
C ASN A 195 25.66 46.61 -24.10
N ASP A 196 25.45 45.47 -24.74
CA ASP A 196 25.77 44.17 -24.18
C ASP A 196 27.27 44.01 -23.97
N MET A 197 27.64 43.46 -22.83
CA MET A 197 29.00 43.04 -22.51
C MET A 197 29.08 41.49 -22.50
N PRO A 198 30.27 40.92 -22.75
CA PRO A 198 30.48 39.50 -22.54
C PRO A 198 30.11 39.07 -21.11
N ILE A 199 29.36 38.00 -20.96
CA ILE A 199 29.02 37.43 -19.64
C ILE A 199 30.28 36.74 -19.11
N PRO A 200 30.83 37.16 -17.97
CA PRO A 200 32.02 36.54 -17.41
C PRO A 200 31.69 35.13 -16.89
N THR A 201 32.66 34.23 -16.95
CA THR A 201 32.53 32.86 -16.38
C THR A 201 32.62 32.84 -14.85
N SER A 202 32.97 33.95 -14.24
CA SER A 202 33.02 34.17 -12.79
C SER A 202 32.10 35.32 -12.41
N SER A 203 31.79 35.49 -11.15
CA SER A 203 31.02 36.64 -10.61
C SER A 203 31.79 37.97 -10.62
N ARG A 204 32.93 38.02 -11.28
CA ARG A 204 33.79 39.18 -11.42
C ARG A 204 33.64 39.83 -12.80
N ILE A 205 33.26 41.11 -12.84
CA ILE A 205 33.06 41.89 -14.06
C ILE A 205 34.16 42.96 -14.15
N ASP A 206 35.05 42.82 -15.12
CA ASP A 206 36.06 43.82 -15.43
C ASP A 206 35.50 44.85 -16.43
N ILE A 207 35.53 46.11 -16.06
CA ILE A 207 34.99 47.25 -16.83
C ILE A 207 36.16 48.12 -17.26
N ALA A 208 36.45 48.12 -18.55
CA ALA A 208 37.53 48.91 -19.10
C ALA A 208 37.03 50.24 -19.70
N ASP A 209 37.91 51.23 -19.81
CA ASP A 209 37.73 52.43 -20.57
C ASP A 209 36.44 53.22 -20.26
N ILE A 210 36.22 53.56 -19.00
CA ILE A 210 35.06 54.33 -18.54
C ILE A 210 35.34 55.83 -18.75
N SER A 211 34.59 56.44 -19.66
CA SER A 211 34.66 57.89 -19.84
C SER A 211 34.04 58.65 -18.65
N THR A 212 34.71 59.65 -18.14
CA THR A 212 34.19 60.49 -17.02
C THR A 212 33.33 61.64 -17.48
N SER A 213 33.10 61.83 -18.81
CA SER A 213 32.27 62.88 -19.38
C SER A 213 30.77 62.74 -19.09
N ARG A 214 30.32 61.54 -18.72
CA ARG A 214 28.94 61.23 -18.34
C ARG A 214 28.94 60.05 -17.33
N ASP A 215 27.88 59.94 -16.61
CA ASP A 215 27.71 58.81 -15.71
C ASP A 215 27.72 57.49 -16.49
N MET A 216 28.28 56.41 -15.89
CA MET A 216 28.29 55.07 -16.43
C MET A 216 27.24 54.24 -15.69
N VAL A 217 26.43 53.54 -16.44
CA VAL A 217 25.40 52.61 -15.90
C VAL A 217 25.71 51.20 -16.33
N LEU A 218 25.86 50.30 -15.36
CA LEU A 218 25.98 48.87 -15.57
C LEU A 218 24.73 48.19 -15.02
N THR A 219 24.02 47.46 -15.87
CA THR A 219 22.85 46.67 -15.51
C THR A 219 23.19 45.20 -15.64
N ILE A 220 22.95 44.44 -14.59
CA ILE A 220 23.25 42.99 -14.49
C ILE A 220 21.97 42.28 -14.16
N THR A 221 21.67 41.16 -14.87
CA THR A 221 20.55 40.31 -14.55
C THR A 221 21.02 38.93 -14.17
N SER A 222 20.30 38.31 -13.23
CA SER A 222 20.49 36.94 -12.80
C SER A 222 19.13 36.28 -12.54
N ASN A 223 19.01 34.96 -12.70
CA ASN A 223 17.83 34.20 -12.41
C ASN A 223 18.16 32.86 -11.72
N GLU A 224 19.41 32.67 -11.29
CA GLU A 224 19.88 31.42 -10.71
C GLU A 224 21.00 31.67 -9.70
N LEU A 225 20.98 30.90 -8.61
CA LEU A 225 22.02 30.80 -7.60
C LEU A 225 22.62 29.39 -7.62
N LEU A 226 23.95 29.27 -7.65
CA LEU A 226 24.73 28.03 -7.63
C LEU A 226 25.60 28.02 -6.38
N PHE A 227 25.19 27.26 -5.36
CA PHE A 227 25.81 27.26 -4.03
C PHE A 227 26.99 26.28 -3.90
N SER A 228 27.60 25.89 -5.01
CA SER A 228 28.65 24.86 -5.03
C SER A 228 29.89 25.21 -4.17
N GLU A 229 30.22 26.50 -4.05
CA GLU A 229 31.35 26.96 -3.22
C GLU A 229 31.04 28.34 -2.60
N PRO A 230 31.11 28.51 -1.28
CA PRO A 230 31.06 29.82 -0.64
C PRO A 230 32.35 30.57 -0.95
N ASP A 231 32.24 31.87 -1.24
CA ASP A 231 33.37 32.77 -1.43
C ASP A 231 33.35 33.93 -0.43
N ALA A 232 34.30 34.82 -0.55
CA ALA A 232 34.34 35.98 0.34
C ALA A 232 33.16 36.95 0.16
N TYR A 233 32.43 36.89 -0.96
CA TYR A 233 31.33 37.79 -1.31
C TYR A 233 29.95 37.15 -1.16
N GLY A 234 29.87 35.84 -0.98
CA GLY A 234 28.61 35.13 -0.80
C GLY A 234 28.72 33.97 0.18
N THR A 235 27.86 33.93 1.17
CA THR A 235 27.80 32.84 2.14
C THR A 235 26.38 32.28 2.22
N LEU A 236 26.30 30.97 2.36
CA LEU A 236 25.08 30.23 2.73
C LEU A 236 25.43 29.27 3.85
N SER A 237 24.71 29.35 4.96
CA SER A 237 24.77 28.32 6.02
C SER A 237 23.38 27.84 6.38
N ILE A 238 23.24 26.54 6.55
CA ILE A 238 22.01 25.88 6.97
C ILE A 238 22.37 25.02 8.18
N ALA A 239 21.80 25.34 9.33
CA ALA A 239 22.05 24.66 10.58
C ALA A 239 21.06 23.49 10.78
N GLU A 240 21.41 22.52 11.62
CA GLU A 240 20.58 21.34 11.91
C GLU A 240 19.19 21.69 12.48
N ASP A 241 19.09 22.84 13.18
CA ASP A 241 17.82 23.35 13.72
C ASP A 241 16.93 24.02 12.65
N GLY A 242 17.40 24.06 11.40
CA GLY A 242 16.71 24.65 10.25
C GLY A 242 16.95 26.15 10.09
N LYS A 243 17.89 26.75 10.83
CA LYS A 243 18.27 28.15 10.63
C LYS A 243 19.04 28.30 9.32
N ILE A 244 18.55 29.19 8.45
CA ILE A 244 19.14 29.49 7.15
C ILE A 244 19.64 30.94 7.19
N ASP A 245 20.94 31.10 7.03
CA ASP A 245 21.58 32.42 6.88
C ASP A 245 22.24 32.53 5.49
N MET A 246 21.88 33.56 4.73
CA MET A 246 22.43 33.83 3.40
C MET A 246 22.82 35.30 3.31
N ASP A 247 24.07 35.55 2.99
CA ASP A 247 24.61 36.90 2.79
C ASP A 247 25.20 37.06 1.38
N GLY A 248 24.95 38.18 0.75
CA GLY A 248 25.59 38.60 -0.50
C GLY A 248 26.20 39.97 -0.40
N TYR A 249 27.44 40.10 -0.84
CA TYR A 249 28.19 41.34 -0.86
C TYR A 249 28.61 41.68 -2.29
N PHE A 250 28.72 42.97 -2.60
CA PHE A 250 29.48 43.39 -3.77
C PHE A 250 30.81 44.03 -3.33
N GLY A 251 31.82 43.92 -4.20
CA GLY A 251 33.09 44.62 -4.09
C GLY A 251 33.32 45.49 -5.33
N LEU A 252 33.56 46.76 -5.16
CA LEU A 252 33.89 47.65 -6.24
C LEU A 252 35.31 48.20 -6.07
N LYS A 253 36.21 47.82 -6.99
CA LYS A 253 37.57 48.27 -7.05
C LYS A 253 37.78 49.11 -8.30
N ILE A 254 38.37 50.31 -8.16
CA ILE A 254 38.67 51.19 -9.27
C ILE A 254 40.19 51.31 -9.35
N ASP A 255 40.74 50.92 -10.51
CA ASP A 255 42.17 50.94 -10.79
C ASP A 255 42.43 51.81 -12.05
N ASP A 256 43.62 52.33 -12.18
CA ASP A 256 44.13 52.99 -13.35
C ASP A 256 43.28 54.12 -13.93
N PHE A 257 43.80 55.29 -13.83
CA PHE A 257 43.19 56.55 -14.33
C PHE A 257 44.02 57.15 -15.44
N GLU A 258 43.37 57.86 -16.39
CA GLU A 258 43.98 58.73 -17.37
C GLU A 258 43.70 60.15 -16.97
N LEU A 259 44.77 60.92 -16.76
CA LEU A 259 44.70 62.34 -16.34
C LEU A 259 44.76 63.24 -17.54
N THR A 260 43.89 64.28 -17.62
CA THR A 260 43.86 65.32 -18.66
C THR A 260 44.36 66.66 -18.18
N GLY A 261 44.38 66.90 -16.89
CA GLY A 261 44.74 68.17 -16.30
C GLY A 261 45.73 68.05 -15.15
N THR A 262 46.19 69.20 -14.64
CA THR A 262 46.99 69.25 -13.42
C THR A 262 46.07 68.97 -12.23
N PRO A 263 46.33 67.92 -11.42
CA PRO A 263 45.49 67.60 -10.27
C PRO A 263 45.48 68.82 -9.32
N SER A 264 44.29 69.30 -8.99
CA SER A 264 44.10 70.23 -7.89
C SER A 264 44.14 69.44 -6.56
N THR A 265 44.47 70.13 -5.46
CA THR A 265 44.43 69.52 -4.11
C THR A 265 43.02 69.39 -3.56
N ALA A 266 42.01 69.57 -4.40
CA ALA A 266 40.61 69.40 -4.01
C ALA A 266 40.28 67.93 -3.79
N ASN A 267 39.45 67.65 -2.81
CA ASN A 267 38.89 66.34 -2.57
C ASN A 267 38.02 65.92 -3.76
N MET A 268 38.47 64.96 -4.52
CA MET A 268 37.72 64.36 -5.64
C MET A 268 37.10 63.05 -5.19
N SER A 269 35.91 62.77 -5.65
CA SER A 269 35.25 61.51 -5.39
C SER A 269 34.43 61.00 -6.58
N ILE A 270 34.32 59.71 -6.72
CA ILE A 270 33.38 59.03 -7.62
C ILE A 270 32.14 58.67 -6.81
N ALA A 271 30.97 59.13 -7.24
CA ALA A 271 29.73 58.72 -6.67
C ALA A 271 29.42 57.31 -7.20
N ALA A 272 29.29 56.34 -6.32
CA ALA A 272 28.86 55.00 -6.68
C ALA A 272 27.49 54.69 -6.05
N LYS A 273 26.53 54.31 -6.88
CA LYS A 273 25.20 53.87 -6.44
C LYS A 273 24.98 52.43 -6.92
N VAL A 274 24.68 51.53 -6.00
CA VAL A 274 24.28 50.16 -6.29
C VAL A 274 22.84 49.98 -5.86
N GLU A 275 22.00 49.46 -6.75
CA GLU A 275 20.59 49.17 -6.51
C GLU A 275 20.35 47.69 -6.81
N VAL A 276 19.78 46.94 -5.86
CA VAL A 276 19.47 45.50 -5.99
C VAL A 276 17.99 45.30 -5.72
N GLU A 277 17.29 44.72 -6.67
CA GLU A 277 15.89 44.33 -6.49
C GLU A 277 15.76 43.18 -5.49
N ASN A 278 14.54 43.00 -4.94
CA ASN A 278 14.23 41.85 -4.09
C ASN A 278 14.37 40.54 -4.88
N ILE A 279 14.94 39.54 -4.25
CA ILE A 279 15.14 38.21 -4.83
C ILE A 279 14.05 37.28 -4.29
N GLU A 280 13.27 36.68 -5.16
CA GLU A 280 12.27 35.68 -4.83
C GLU A 280 12.67 34.33 -5.44
N LEU A 281 13.01 33.36 -4.59
CA LEU A 281 13.33 32.01 -5.04
C LEU A 281 12.04 31.28 -5.46
N THR A 282 12.08 30.63 -6.62
CA THR A 282 10.93 29.92 -7.20
C THR A 282 11.04 28.42 -7.03
N SER A 283 12.27 27.90 -7.09
CA SER A 283 12.56 26.48 -6.86
C SER A 283 13.99 26.32 -6.35
N ALA A 284 14.27 25.20 -5.73
CA ALA A 284 15.63 24.84 -5.35
C ALA A 284 15.90 23.35 -5.51
N THR A 285 17.19 23.03 -5.73
CA THR A 285 17.74 21.68 -5.68
C THR A 285 18.63 21.57 -4.45
N GLY A 286 18.47 20.48 -3.71
CA GLY A 286 19.19 20.22 -2.47
C GLY A 286 18.60 19.02 -1.72
N VAL A 287 18.94 18.91 -0.45
CA VAL A 287 18.37 17.89 0.44
C VAL A 287 17.25 18.52 1.26
N PHE A 288 16.08 17.91 1.20
CA PHE A 288 14.87 18.37 1.88
C PHE A 288 14.30 17.27 2.76
N ASP A 289 13.68 17.68 3.87
CA ASP A 289 13.00 16.78 4.83
C ASP A 289 11.68 17.45 5.27
N PRO A 290 10.72 17.61 4.35
CA PRO A 290 9.43 18.19 4.68
C PRO A 290 8.66 17.25 5.61
N GLU A 291 7.86 17.80 6.51
CA GLU A 291 6.93 17.03 7.31
C GLU A 291 5.85 16.43 6.40
N VAL A 292 5.77 15.10 6.39
CA VAL A 292 4.77 14.35 5.63
C VAL A 292 3.82 13.70 6.62
N ASN A 293 2.62 14.24 6.74
CA ASN A 293 1.61 13.72 7.65
C ASN A 293 0.41 13.19 6.86
N PHE A 294 0.22 11.87 6.88
CA PHE A 294 -0.94 11.21 6.27
C PHE A 294 -2.18 11.17 7.17
N GLY A 295 -2.07 11.58 8.45
CA GLY A 295 -3.16 11.39 9.40
C GLY A 295 -3.49 9.91 9.62
N THR A 296 -4.78 9.59 9.75
CA THR A 296 -5.27 8.21 9.73
C THR A 296 -5.67 7.86 8.31
N LEU A 297 -5.08 6.81 7.73
CA LEU A 297 -5.43 6.34 6.38
C LEU A 297 -6.83 5.70 6.30
N GLY A 298 -7.55 5.65 7.42
CA GLY A 298 -8.93 5.15 7.49
C GLY A 298 -9.03 3.67 7.83
N GLU A 299 -10.26 3.24 8.00
CA GLU A 299 -10.65 1.85 8.20
C GLU A 299 -11.28 1.33 6.92
N VAL A 300 -11.05 0.05 6.62
CA VAL A 300 -11.66 -0.65 5.48
C VAL A 300 -12.57 -1.71 6.02
N ASP A 301 -13.84 -1.61 5.67
CA ASP A 301 -14.85 -2.61 6.04
C ASP A 301 -14.66 -3.87 5.20
N VAL A 302 -14.69 -5.03 5.87
CA VAL A 302 -14.71 -6.35 5.26
C VAL A 302 -16.16 -6.82 5.25
N THR A 303 -16.76 -6.88 4.08
CA THR A 303 -18.19 -7.20 3.92
C THR A 303 -18.41 -8.41 3.03
N GLY A 304 -19.55 -9.06 3.16
CA GLY A 304 -19.93 -10.20 2.31
C GLY A 304 -18.95 -11.38 2.44
N VAL A 305 -18.57 -11.69 3.67
CA VAL A 305 -17.74 -12.86 3.97
C VAL A 305 -18.65 -14.09 4.02
N PRO A 306 -18.38 -15.14 3.22
CA PRO A 306 -19.16 -16.37 3.26
C PRO A 306 -19.13 -17.04 4.63
N ASP A 307 -20.21 -17.72 4.99
CA ASP A 307 -20.40 -18.36 6.30
C ASP A 307 -19.24 -19.31 6.66
N PHE A 308 -18.71 -20.06 5.69
CA PHE A 308 -17.60 -21.01 5.91
C PHE A 308 -16.27 -20.36 6.33
N LEU A 309 -16.16 -19.02 6.20
CA LEU A 309 -15.00 -18.22 6.66
C LEU A 309 -15.33 -17.32 7.85
N SER A 310 -16.61 -17.16 8.20
CA SER A 310 -17.04 -16.21 9.23
C SER A 310 -17.16 -16.79 10.63
N ASP A 311 -17.25 -18.13 10.77
CA ASP A 311 -17.39 -18.83 12.05
C ASP A 311 -16.19 -18.57 12.98
N ASP A 312 -16.45 -18.48 14.28
CA ASP A 312 -15.42 -18.21 15.30
C ASP A 312 -14.34 -19.30 15.42
N ASN A 313 -14.64 -20.55 15.00
CA ASN A 313 -13.70 -21.67 14.98
C ASN A 313 -12.80 -21.65 13.73
N VAL A 314 -13.11 -20.83 12.73
CA VAL A 314 -12.34 -20.75 11.49
C VAL A 314 -10.99 -20.08 11.73
N VAL A 315 -9.96 -20.66 11.15
CA VAL A 315 -8.62 -20.09 10.99
C VAL A 315 -8.29 -20.09 9.51
N ALA A 316 -8.36 -18.93 8.88
CA ALA A 316 -8.20 -18.83 7.43
C ALA A 316 -6.75 -18.97 6.95
N ASP A 317 -5.74 -18.90 7.80
CA ASP A 317 -4.29 -19.02 7.49
C ASP A 317 -3.97 -19.11 5.98
N LEU A 318 -4.08 -17.99 5.26
CA LEU A 318 -3.80 -17.99 3.82
C LEU A 318 -2.30 -18.11 3.56
N ALA A 319 -1.93 -18.91 2.58
CA ALA A 319 -0.53 -19.26 2.30
C ALA A 319 0.32 -18.03 1.95
N ASN A 320 -0.16 -17.17 1.05
CA ASN A 320 0.57 -15.95 0.67
C ASN A 320 -0.37 -14.77 0.34
N PRO A 321 -1.05 -14.20 1.35
CA PRO A 321 -1.83 -12.98 1.14
C PRO A 321 -0.92 -11.82 0.74
N GLN A 322 -1.45 -10.89 -0.05
CA GLN A 322 -0.74 -9.74 -0.59
C GLN A 322 -1.50 -8.46 -0.30
N ILE A 323 -0.77 -7.39 0.00
CA ILE A 323 -1.27 -6.02 0.00
C ILE A 323 -0.50 -5.28 -1.09
N LEU A 324 -1.22 -4.83 -2.11
CA LEU A 324 -0.68 -4.02 -3.19
C LEU A 324 -0.91 -2.56 -2.84
N LEU A 325 0.16 -1.84 -2.56
CA LEU A 325 0.11 -0.42 -2.24
C LEU A 325 0.56 0.37 -3.46
N THR A 326 -0.27 1.31 -3.92
CA THR A 326 0.03 2.22 -5.01
C THR A 326 0.10 3.63 -4.46
N ILE A 327 1.25 4.29 -4.58
CA ILE A 327 1.48 5.66 -4.08
C ILE A 327 1.80 6.56 -5.26
N ASN A 328 0.95 7.57 -5.48
CA ASN A 328 1.24 8.65 -6.41
C ASN A 328 1.99 9.74 -5.65
N ASN A 329 3.19 10.08 -6.11
CA ASN A 329 4.06 11.08 -5.52
C ASN A 329 4.29 12.21 -6.54
N GLU A 330 3.75 13.41 -6.27
CA GLU A 330 3.99 14.58 -7.13
C GLU A 330 5.32 15.29 -6.83
N MET A 331 5.97 14.95 -5.72
CA MET A 331 7.22 15.58 -5.29
C MET A 331 8.42 14.92 -5.97
N ASP A 332 9.37 15.72 -6.45
CA ASP A 332 10.65 15.21 -6.97
C ASP A 332 11.64 14.88 -5.85
N ALA A 333 11.12 14.30 -4.77
CA ALA A 333 11.87 13.75 -3.64
C ALA A 333 11.46 12.30 -3.43
N ALA A 334 12.42 11.42 -3.30
CA ALA A 334 12.19 10.05 -2.84
C ALA A 334 11.88 10.05 -1.35
N ALA A 335 11.16 9.03 -0.90
CA ALA A 335 10.78 8.91 0.51
C ALA A 335 10.80 7.46 0.97
N THR A 336 10.80 7.25 2.28
CA THR A 336 10.51 5.97 2.92
C THR A 336 9.25 6.09 3.76
N VAL A 337 8.47 5.01 3.83
CA VAL A 337 7.25 4.94 4.63
C VAL A 337 7.20 3.67 5.46
N LYS A 338 6.76 3.81 6.71
CA LYS A 338 6.40 2.70 7.63
C LYS A 338 4.95 2.85 8.03
N ALA A 339 4.29 1.75 8.29
CA ALA A 339 2.92 1.75 8.79
C ALA A 339 2.63 0.53 9.67
N THR A 340 1.55 0.59 10.40
CA THR A 340 1.00 -0.53 11.17
C THR A 340 -0.37 -0.87 10.63
N VAL A 341 -0.60 -2.16 10.35
CA VAL A 341 -1.91 -2.67 9.94
C VAL A 341 -2.53 -3.42 11.12
N THR A 342 -3.76 -3.09 11.45
CA THR A 342 -4.50 -3.69 12.57
C THR A 342 -5.81 -4.29 12.06
N ALA A 343 -6.07 -5.55 12.41
CA ALA A 343 -7.33 -6.24 12.15
C ALA A 343 -8.24 -6.15 13.38
N ILE A 344 -9.51 -5.82 13.17
CA ILE A 344 -10.50 -5.62 14.23
C ILE A 344 -11.72 -6.51 13.94
N LYS A 345 -12.12 -7.33 14.91
CA LYS A 345 -13.34 -8.15 14.87
C LYS A 345 -14.16 -7.90 16.13
N SER A 346 -15.45 -7.62 15.97
CA SER A 346 -16.37 -7.33 17.08
C SER A 346 -15.86 -6.23 18.03
N GLY A 347 -15.19 -5.20 17.47
CA GLY A 347 -14.60 -4.09 18.22
C GLY A 347 -13.29 -4.44 18.96
N LEU A 348 -12.75 -5.65 18.81
CA LEU A 348 -11.51 -6.09 19.44
C LEU A 348 -10.39 -6.24 18.40
N THR A 349 -9.19 -5.81 18.75
CA THR A 349 -8.00 -6.06 17.92
C THR A 349 -7.67 -7.55 17.94
N THR A 350 -7.72 -8.19 16.77
CA THR A 350 -7.38 -9.61 16.60
C THR A 350 -5.94 -9.83 16.16
N ALA A 351 -5.37 -8.88 15.40
CA ALA A 351 -3.99 -8.92 14.96
C ALA A 351 -3.44 -7.52 14.71
N THR A 352 -2.13 -7.37 14.87
CA THR A 352 -1.38 -6.17 14.51
C THR A 352 -0.10 -6.57 13.80
N VAL A 353 0.14 -5.99 12.63
CA VAL A 353 1.31 -6.26 11.79
C VAL A 353 2.05 -4.96 11.52
N GLN A 354 3.34 -4.93 11.82
CA GLN A 354 4.24 -3.84 11.47
C GLN A 354 4.72 -4.04 10.02
N LEU A 355 4.48 -3.05 9.16
CA LEU A 355 5.04 -3.04 7.82
C LEU A 355 6.50 -2.58 7.86
N PRO A 356 7.39 -3.14 7.03
CA PRO A 356 8.77 -2.70 6.94
C PRO A 356 8.87 -1.28 6.38
N GLU A 357 10.07 -0.73 6.41
CA GLU A 357 10.35 0.51 5.71
C GLU A 357 10.32 0.28 4.19
N MET A 358 9.37 0.96 3.53
CA MET A 358 9.10 0.82 2.10
C MET A 358 9.56 2.08 1.37
N TYR A 359 10.18 1.91 0.21
CA TYR A 359 10.73 3.00 -0.57
C TYR A 359 9.73 3.52 -1.60
N ILE A 360 9.63 4.85 -1.72
CA ILE A 360 8.78 5.57 -2.67
C ILE A 360 9.70 6.35 -3.60
N GLU A 361 9.57 6.11 -4.90
CA GLU A 361 10.34 6.82 -5.91
C GLU A 361 9.93 8.28 -6.02
N LYS A 362 10.90 9.14 -6.42
CA LYS A 362 10.63 10.54 -6.76
C LYS A 362 9.90 10.67 -8.10
N ASN A 363 9.14 11.75 -8.24
CA ASN A 363 8.29 12.00 -9.42
C ASN A 363 9.05 11.91 -10.75
N SER A 364 10.26 12.46 -10.85
CA SER A 364 11.07 12.45 -12.07
C SER A 364 11.53 11.06 -12.51
N VAL A 365 11.56 10.06 -11.60
CA VAL A 365 11.88 8.66 -11.90
C VAL A 365 10.61 7.87 -12.18
N SER A 366 9.64 7.96 -11.27
CA SER A 366 8.33 7.33 -11.43
C SER A 366 7.29 8.09 -10.61
N PRO A 367 6.26 8.68 -11.24
CA PRO A 367 5.20 9.38 -10.53
C PRO A 367 4.35 8.46 -9.65
N THR A 368 4.38 7.17 -9.93
CA THR A 368 3.63 6.13 -9.21
C THR A 368 4.58 5.02 -8.79
N THR A 369 4.60 4.72 -7.49
CA THR A 369 5.32 3.56 -6.93
C THR A 369 4.31 2.49 -6.57
N GLN A 370 4.47 1.28 -7.13
CA GLN A 370 3.70 0.10 -6.76
C GLN A 370 4.54 -0.79 -5.86
N ILE A 371 4.00 -1.12 -4.70
CA ILE A 371 4.65 -1.94 -3.66
C ILE A 371 3.77 -3.16 -3.40
N CYS A 372 4.39 -4.34 -3.44
CA CYS A 372 3.75 -5.60 -3.05
C CYS A 372 4.27 -6.03 -1.67
N ILE A 373 3.39 -6.07 -0.69
CA ILE A 373 3.65 -6.63 0.64
C ILE A 373 3.03 -8.02 0.66
N CYS A 374 3.82 -9.05 0.90
CA CYS A 374 3.39 -10.45 0.85
C CYS A 374 3.91 -11.21 2.07
N ARG A 375 3.34 -12.38 2.35
CA ARG A 375 3.86 -13.25 3.42
C ARG A 375 5.23 -13.82 3.03
N GLU A 376 5.36 -14.23 1.77
CA GLU A 376 6.59 -14.80 1.22
C GLU A 376 6.88 -14.25 -0.17
N LYS A 377 8.14 -13.88 -0.41
CA LYS A 377 8.63 -13.39 -1.70
C LYS A 377 8.73 -14.54 -2.68
N THR A 378 8.06 -14.44 -3.82
CA THR A 378 8.16 -15.44 -4.88
C THR A 378 8.82 -14.86 -6.14
N PRO A 379 9.38 -15.70 -7.02
CA PRO A 379 9.93 -15.25 -8.29
C PRO A 379 8.91 -14.52 -9.17
N GLU A 380 7.65 -14.94 -9.14
CA GLU A 380 6.55 -14.34 -9.91
C GLU A 380 6.27 -12.91 -9.42
N LEU A 381 6.16 -12.70 -8.11
CA LEU A 381 5.93 -11.38 -7.52
C LEU A 381 7.12 -10.44 -7.80
N THR A 382 8.35 -10.95 -7.69
CA THR A 382 9.54 -10.15 -8.01
C THR A 382 9.67 -9.82 -9.49
N ALA A 383 9.23 -10.71 -10.37
CA ALA A 383 9.16 -10.44 -11.82
C ALA A 383 8.09 -9.39 -12.15
N GLN A 384 6.96 -9.41 -11.45
CA GLN A 384 5.83 -8.50 -11.69
C GLN A 384 6.07 -7.09 -11.15
N TYR A 385 6.56 -6.95 -9.90
CA TYR A 385 6.68 -5.66 -9.20
C TYR A 385 8.11 -5.15 -9.09
N GLY A 386 9.09 -5.97 -9.39
CA GLY A 386 10.51 -5.67 -9.20
C GLY A 386 11.00 -6.00 -7.78
N GLU A 387 12.26 -6.45 -7.69
CA GLU A 387 12.89 -6.92 -6.42
C GLU A 387 12.81 -5.88 -5.30
N LYS A 388 12.97 -4.60 -5.62
CA LYS A 388 12.95 -3.48 -4.66
C LYS A 388 11.57 -3.22 -4.06
N ASN A 389 10.52 -3.57 -4.79
CA ASN A 389 9.14 -3.22 -4.45
C ASN A 389 8.37 -4.38 -3.83
N VAL A 390 8.99 -5.53 -3.62
CA VAL A 390 8.38 -6.69 -2.96
C VAL A 390 8.94 -6.83 -1.55
N TYR A 391 8.06 -6.79 -0.55
CA TYR A 391 8.42 -6.84 0.86
C TYR A 391 7.77 -8.05 1.53
N ALA A 392 8.60 -8.93 2.11
CA ALA A 392 8.12 -10.11 2.83
C ALA A 392 7.82 -9.77 4.30
N VAL A 393 6.62 -10.13 4.75
CA VAL A 393 6.13 -9.96 6.12
C VAL A 393 5.53 -11.28 6.57
N SER A 394 6.31 -12.11 7.25
CA SER A 394 6.00 -13.50 7.55
C SER A 394 4.71 -13.73 8.36
N ASN A 395 4.28 -12.75 9.13
CA ASN A 395 3.05 -12.80 9.93
C ASN A 395 1.87 -12.06 9.26
N LEU A 396 1.93 -11.75 7.97
CA LEU A 396 0.88 -11.01 7.26
C LEU A 396 -0.47 -11.75 7.29
N SER A 397 -0.46 -13.10 7.20
CA SER A 397 -1.68 -13.91 7.26
C SER A 397 -2.45 -13.76 8.58
N THR A 398 -1.79 -13.36 9.67
CA THR A 398 -2.47 -13.19 10.96
C THR A 398 -3.58 -12.13 10.91
N LEU A 399 -3.50 -11.15 9.99
CA LEU A 399 -4.53 -10.14 9.79
C LEU A 399 -5.88 -10.72 9.36
N ILE A 400 -5.86 -11.88 8.70
CA ILE A 400 -7.04 -12.52 8.12
C ILE A 400 -7.31 -13.91 8.71
N ASN A 401 -6.51 -14.42 9.66
CA ASN A 401 -6.74 -15.71 10.31
C ASN A 401 -8.12 -15.78 10.97
N LYS A 402 -8.53 -14.70 11.60
CA LYS A 402 -9.90 -14.46 12.03
C LYS A 402 -10.43 -13.35 11.13
N ILE A 403 -11.16 -13.69 10.07
CA ILE A 403 -11.62 -12.68 9.13
C ILE A 403 -12.18 -11.47 9.89
N PRO A 404 -11.55 -10.29 9.79
CA PRO A 404 -11.94 -9.11 10.57
C PRO A 404 -13.18 -8.44 10.01
N ASP A 405 -13.85 -7.62 10.82
CA ASP A 405 -14.91 -6.71 10.35
C ASP A 405 -14.31 -5.48 9.66
N HIS A 406 -13.14 -5.04 10.15
CA HIS A 406 -12.41 -3.89 9.62
C HIS A 406 -10.90 -4.13 9.67
N VAL A 407 -10.20 -3.53 8.71
CA VAL A 407 -8.74 -3.40 8.70
C VAL A 407 -8.39 -1.92 8.76
N SER A 408 -7.56 -1.54 9.71
CA SER A 408 -7.12 -0.15 9.92
C SER A 408 -5.62 -0.02 9.63
N ILE A 409 -5.23 1.05 8.94
CA ILE A 409 -3.83 1.41 8.72
C ILE A 409 -3.52 2.67 9.53
N GLY A 410 -2.63 2.53 10.50
CA GLY A 410 -2.23 3.59 11.41
C GLY A 410 -0.71 3.69 11.59
N ASN A 411 -0.29 4.64 12.43
CA ASN A 411 1.13 4.90 12.72
C ASN A 411 1.97 5.04 11.45
N VAL A 412 1.44 5.81 10.47
CA VAL A 412 2.13 6.03 9.21
C VAL A 412 3.22 7.07 9.43
N GLU A 413 4.47 6.64 9.33
CA GLU A 413 5.65 7.50 9.37
C GLU A 413 6.26 7.57 7.98
N ALA A 414 6.27 8.76 7.39
CA ALA A 414 6.94 8.99 6.12
C ALA A 414 8.07 10.01 6.30
N ARG A 415 9.20 9.76 5.65
CA ARG A 415 10.38 10.62 5.68
C ARG A 415 10.98 10.72 4.29
N ALA A 416 11.44 11.92 3.92
CA ALA A 416 12.19 12.08 2.69
C ALA A 416 13.54 11.34 2.77
N ASP A 417 13.99 10.79 1.65
CA ASP A 417 15.32 10.18 1.52
C ASP A 417 16.38 11.29 1.45
N GLN A 418 17.00 11.58 2.59
CA GLN A 418 18.03 12.62 2.70
C GLN A 418 19.37 12.24 2.07
N SER A 419 19.52 11.03 1.54
CA SER A 419 20.72 10.59 0.81
C SER A 419 20.75 11.10 -0.63
N GLN A 420 19.66 11.68 -1.13
CA GLN A 420 19.51 12.16 -2.49
C GLN A 420 19.07 13.63 -2.52
N GLU A 421 19.53 14.33 -3.54
CA GLU A 421 19.01 15.66 -3.84
C GLU A 421 17.64 15.57 -4.50
N ALA A 422 16.78 16.50 -4.14
CA ALA A 422 15.46 16.73 -4.71
C ALA A 422 15.38 18.12 -5.31
N THR A 423 14.50 18.31 -6.30
CA THR A 423 14.14 19.62 -6.81
C THR A 423 12.72 19.95 -6.37
N VAL A 424 12.56 21.07 -5.65
CA VAL A 424 11.28 21.50 -5.11
C VAL A 424 10.92 22.90 -5.56
N GLU A 425 9.64 23.16 -5.79
CA GLU A 425 9.07 24.49 -6.02
C GLU A 425 8.63 25.08 -4.69
N PHE A 426 9.10 26.29 -4.38
CA PHE A 426 8.73 26.97 -3.14
C PHE A 426 7.26 27.41 -3.16
N GLY A 427 6.58 27.24 -2.03
CA GLY A 427 5.19 27.64 -1.85
C GLY A 427 4.16 26.74 -2.55
N LYS A 428 4.58 25.71 -3.28
CA LYS A 428 3.70 24.74 -3.93
C LYS A 428 3.35 23.61 -2.95
N PRO A 429 2.08 23.32 -2.70
CA PRO A 429 1.69 22.08 -2.05
C PRO A 429 1.87 20.93 -3.04
N TYR A 430 2.40 19.82 -2.58
CA TYR A 430 2.52 18.58 -3.34
C TYR A 430 1.50 17.58 -2.83
N HIS A 431 0.93 16.76 -3.72
CA HIS A 431 -0.01 15.74 -3.35
C HIS A 431 0.67 14.37 -3.34
N ILE A 432 0.55 13.65 -2.23
CA ILE A 432 0.99 12.26 -2.11
C ILE A 432 -0.25 11.44 -1.73
N THR A 433 -0.74 10.63 -2.68
CA THR A 433 -2.00 9.88 -2.52
C THR A 433 -1.76 8.38 -2.55
N PRO A 434 -2.04 7.68 -1.43
CA PRO A 434 -1.98 6.23 -1.38
C PRO A 434 -3.30 5.60 -1.81
N SER A 435 -3.23 4.45 -2.47
CA SER A 435 -4.33 3.51 -2.65
C SER A 435 -3.82 2.10 -2.41
N TYR A 436 -4.69 1.19 -2.05
CA TYR A 436 -4.28 -0.19 -1.76
C TYR A 436 -5.33 -1.19 -2.22
N GLU A 437 -4.86 -2.39 -2.50
CA GLU A 437 -5.65 -3.57 -2.81
C GLU A 437 -5.13 -4.74 -1.98
N VAL A 438 -6.03 -5.43 -1.28
CA VAL A 438 -5.73 -6.71 -0.66
C VAL A 438 -6.11 -7.80 -1.65
N TYR A 439 -5.18 -8.65 -1.98
CA TYR A 439 -5.33 -9.75 -2.90
C TYR A 439 -4.85 -11.02 -2.22
N ALA A 440 -5.75 -11.95 -2.00
CA ALA A 440 -5.40 -13.19 -1.32
C ALA A 440 -6.12 -14.38 -1.97
N PRO A 441 -5.43 -15.17 -2.82
CA PRO A 441 -5.97 -16.44 -3.26
C PRO A 441 -6.35 -17.30 -2.06
N LEU A 442 -7.51 -17.96 -2.08
CA LEU A 442 -7.88 -18.91 -1.03
C LEU A 442 -7.04 -20.19 -1.15
N ALA A 443 -5.73 -20.02 -1.02
CA ALA A 443 -4.75 -21.06 -0.87
C ALA A 443 -4.39 -21.14 0.60
N PHE A 444 -4.76 -22.22 1.26
CA PHE A 444 -4.59 -22.35 2.70
C PHE A 444 -3.14 -22.71 3.08
N GLY A 445 -2.67 -22.13 4.19
CA GLY A 445 -1.46 -22.53 4.87
C GLY A 445 -1.71 -23.72 5.79
N LYS A 446 -0.65 -24.22 6.41
CA LYS A 446 -0.67 -25.47 7.20
C LYS A 446 -1.62 -25.46 8.41
N ASP A 447 -1.90 -24.29 8.98
CA ASP A 447 -2.70 -24.12 10.19
C ASP A 447 -4.17 -23.79 9.89
N ALA A 448 -4.57 -23.81 8.60
CA ALA A 448 -5.93 -23.49 8.19
C ALA A 448 -6.94 -24.54 8.65
N VAL A 449 -8.03 -24.02 9.20
CA VAL A 449 -9.23 -24.79 9.59
C VAL A 449 -10.44 -23.99 9.12
N ILE A 450 -11.24 -24.57 8.22
CA ILE A 450 -12.53 -24.02 7.80
C ILE A 450 -13.64 -24.90 8.33
N GLU A 451 -14.80 -24.31 8.58
CA GLU A 451 -15.95 -25.04 9.13
C GLU A 451 -17.19 -24.72 8.31
N TYR A 452 -17.89 -25.75 7.91
CA TYR A 452 -19.18 -25.66 7.25
C TYR A 452 -20.21 -26.45 8.08
N SER A 453 -21.31 -25.82 8.43
CA SER A 453 -22.40 -26.43 9.17
C SER A 453 -23.72 -26.25 8.40
N ASP A 454 -24.53 -27.29 8.37
CA ASP A 454 -25.86 -27.23 7.78
C ASP A 454 -26.73 -28.29 8.44
N GLN A 455 -28.03 -28.34 8.13
CA GLN A 455 -28.96 -29.33 8.63
C GLN A 455 -29.94 -29.72 7.53
N PHE A 456 -30.46 -30.92 7.68
CA PHE A 456 -31.57 -31.38 6.88
C PHE A 456 -32.62 -32.04 7.80
N ASP A 457 -33.88 -31.93 7.45
CA ASP A 457 -35.04 -32.37 8.21
C ASP A 457 -36.09 -32.94 7.27
N GLY A 458 -37.22 -33.40 7.83
CA GLY A 458 -38.36 -33.93 7.10
C GLY A 458 -38.33 -35.47 6.98
N TRP A 459 -37.60 -36.16 7.84
CA TRP A 459 -37.60 -37.63 7.88
C TRP A 459 -38.73 -38.20 8.73
N ASN A 460 -39.23 -37.42 9.68
CA ASN A 460 -40.20 -37.92 10.66
C ASN A 460 -41.45 -38.51 10.00
N ASP A 461 -41.94 -37.86 8.95
CA ASP A 461 -43.13 -38.27 8.20
C ASP A 461 -42.97 -39.67 7.53
N ASP A 462 -41.71 -40.07 7.26
CA ASP A 462 -41.38 -41.34 6.58
C ASP A 462 -40.99 -42.48 7.55
N ILE A 463 -40.65 -42.16 8.80
CA ILE A 463 -40.06 -43.11 9.75
C ILE A 463 -40.79 -43.24 11.09
N ASP A 464 -41.83 -42.45 11.34
CA ASP A 464 -42.58 -42.44 12.60
C ASP A 464 -43.26 -43.78 12.91
N ASP A 465 -43.55 -44.55 11.88
CA ASP A 465 -44.15 -45.90 11.98
C ASP A 465 -43.12 -47.01 12.20
N LEU A 466 -41.79 -46.72 12.07
CA LEU A 466 -40.75 -47.74 12.20
C LEU A 466 -40.38 -47.99 13.67
N GLU A 467 -40.47 -49.23 14.11
CA GLU A 467 -39.93 -49.68 15.40
C GLU A 467 -38.73 -50.60 15.20
N LEU A 468 -37.60 -50.22 15.81
CA LEU A 468 -36.42 -51.08 15.84
C LEU A 468 -36.42 -51.96 17.11
N SER A 469 -36.05 -53.24 16.97
CA SER A 469 -35.81 -54.08 18.12
C SER A 469 -34.52 -53.71 18.84
N GLU A 470 -34.36 -54.15 20.11
CA GLU A 470 -33.10 -53.91 20.84
C GLU A 470 -31.88 -54.36 20.01
N ASN A 471 -30.82 -53.56 20.03
CA ASN A 471 -29.58 -53.74 19.26
C ASN A 471 -29.70 -53.59 17.72
N THR A 472 -30.83 -53.11 17.22
CA THR A 472 -30.99 -52.77 15.81
C THR A 472 -30.41 -51.38 15.54
N TYR A 473 -29.74 -51.20 14.39
CA TYR A 473 -29.20 -49.93 13.97
C TYR A 473 -29.14 -49.80 12.45
N VAL A 474 -29.15 -48.59 11.98
CA VAL A 474 -28.93 -48.27 10.57
C VAL A 474 -27.45 -48.03 10.35
N ARG A 475 -26.84 -48.71 9.39
CA ARG A 475 -25.47 -48.50 8.96
C ARG A 475 -25.46 -47.91 7.57
N LEU A 476 -24.81 -46.73 7.43
CA LEU A 476 -24.55 -46.05 6.17
C LEU A 476 -23.09 -46.25 5.83
N THR A 477 -22.80 -46.68 4.61
CA THR A 477 -21.42 -46.76 4.10
C THR A 477 -21.32 -46.10 2.73
N ALA A 478 -20.19 -45.47 2.43
CA ALA A 478 -19.87 -44.89 1.12
C ALA A 478 -18.36 -44.80 0.91
N ASP A 479 -17.95 -44.70 -0.34
CA ASP A 479 -16.58 -44.30 -0.69
C ASP A 479 -16.61 -42.83 -1.14
N ALA A 480 -16.03 -41.95 -0.35
CA ALA A 480 -15.84 -40.56 -0.72
C ALA A 480 -14.61 -40.42 -1.64
N ILE A 481 -14.82 -39.88 -2.82
CA ILE A 481 -13.78 -39.62 -3.81
C ILE A 481 -13.59 -38.09 -3.85
N SER A 482 -12.48 -37.59 -3.33
CA SER A 482 -12.24 -36.16 -3.13
C SER A 482 -11.06 -35.64 -3.96
N LYS A 483 -11.23 -34.47 -4.59
CA LYS A 483 -10.18 -33.63 -5.16
C LYS A 483 -9.97 -32.35 -4.34
N VAL A 484 -10.62 -32.25 -3.19
CA VAL A 484 -10.47 -31.07 -2.32
C VAL A 484 -9.09 -31.09 -1.66
N PRO A 485 -8.32 -29.98 -1.71
CA PRO A 485 -6.99 -29.91 -1.10
C PRO A 485 -7.06 -29.63 0.42
N ALA A 486 -7.96 -30.33 1.10
CA ALA A 486 -8.12 -30.30 2.55
C ALA A 486 -8.68 -31.65 3.03
N ALA A 487 -8.26 -32.10 4.19
CA ALA A 487 -8.90 -33.22 4.85
C ALA A 487 -10.26 -32.76 5.40
N LEU A 488 -11.32 -33.54 5.14
CA LEU A 488 -12.66 -33.23 5.61
C LEU A 488 -13.03 -34.17 6.76
N ILE A 489 -13.50 -33.62 7.87
CA ILE A 489 -13.89 -34.35 9.09
C ILE A 489 -15.36 -34.07 9.33
N LEU A 490 -16.17 -35.15 9.33
CA LEU A 490 -17.60 -35.07 9.50
C LEU A 490 -17.97 -35.29 10.97
N GLU A 491 -18.85 -34.44 11.49
CA GLU A 491 -19.60 -34.61 12.74
C GLU A 491 -21.09 -34.51 12.44
N ALA A 492 -21.95 -35.24 13.18
CA ALA A 492 -23.38 -35.17 13.00
C ALA A 492 -24.12 -35.33 14.32
N THR A 493 -25.24 -34.60 14.46
CA THR A 493 -26.11 -34.59 15.63
C THR A 493 -27.55 -34.91 15.17
N PRO A 494 -28.28 -35.86 15.83
CA PRO A 494 -29.63 -36.17 15.44
C PRO A 494 -30.60 -35.06 15.84
N LEU A 495 -31.49 -34.68 14.92
CA LEU A 495 -32.53 -33.69 15.12
C LEU A 495 -33.90 -34.35 15.18
N GLY A 496 -34.73 -33.93 16.13
CA GLY A 496 -36.17 -34.21 16.19
C GLY A 496 -36.97 -33.14 15.47
N VAL A 497 -38.28 -33.31 15.46
CA VAL A 497 -39.21 -32.32 14.91
C VAL A 497 -38.93 -30.95 15.48
N GLU A 498 -39.02 -29.90 14.64
CA GLU A 498 -38.66 -28.51 14.95
C GLU A 498 -37.16 -28.29 15.23
N GLY A 499 -36.27 -29.22 14.83
CA GLY A 499 -34.82 -29.04 14.93
C GLY A 499 -34.24 -29.24 16.33
N ALA A 500 -34.99 -29.89 17.24
CA ALA A 500 -34.52 -30.16 18.59
C ALA A 500 -33.42 -31.23 18.59
N ASP A 501 -32.32 -31.00 19.33
CA ASP A 501 -31.29 -32.03 19.54
C ASP A 501 -31.84 -33.19 20.36
N ILE A 502 -31.90 -34.38 19.77
CA ILE A 502 -32.37 -35.61 20.39
C ILE A 502 -31.26 -36.64 20.64
N SER A 503 -30.03 -36.18 20.82
CA SER A 503 -28.87 -37.04 21.14
C SER A 503 -29.06 -37.87 22.43
N ASN A 504 -30.02 -37.52 23.28
CA ASN A 504 -30.43 -38.32 24.42
C ASN A 504 -31.26 -39.58 24.04
N LEU A 505 -31.93 -39.56 22.88
CA LEU A 505 -32.80 -40.65 22.37
C LEU A 505 -32.10 -41.46 21.27
N ILE A 506 -31.28 -40.82 20.45
CA ILE A 506 -30.59 -41.40 19.30
C ILE A 506 -29.08 -41.17 19.44
N GLU A 507 -28.31 -42.17 19.09
CA GLU A 507 -26.86 -42.09 18.93
C GLU A 507 -26.49 -42.11 17.45
N VAL A 508 -25.80 -41.08 16.98
CA VAL A 508 -25.12 -41.07 15.68
C VAL A 508 -23.64 -41.32 15.93
N ASN A 509 -23.17 -42.47 15.47
CA ASN A 509 -21.80 -42.92 15.68
C ASN A 509 -21.05 -42.95 14.34
N ILE A 510 -20.17 -41.97 14.14
CA ILE A 510 -19.33 -41.86 12.93
C ILE A 510 -18.11 -42.78 13.14
N LYS A 511 -18.13 -43.95 12.55
CA LYS A 511 -17.02 -44.94 12.64
C LYS A 511 -15.86 -44.56 11.75
N LYS A 512 -16.17 -44.00 10.57
CA LYS A 512 -15.23 -43.45 9.59
C LYS A 512 -15.87 -42.20 9.03
N GLY A 513 -15.36 -41.07 9.41
CA GLY A 513 -15.87 -39.73 9.04
C GLY A 513 -14.80 -38.84 8.46
N GLU A 514 -13.66 -39.39 8.07
CA GLU A 514 -12.52 -38.61 7.57
C GLU A 514 -12.33 -38.85 6.08
N VAL A 515 -12.31 -37.77 5.31
CA VAL A 515 -11.98 -37.78 3.88
C VAL A 515 -10.58 -37.21 3.71
N SER A 516 -9.67 -37.98 3.15
CA SER A 516 -8.29 -37.56 2.93
C SER A 516 -8.20 -36.46 1.91
N ALA A 517 -7.26 -35.53 2.13
CA ALA A 517 -6.97 -34.42 1.22
C ALA A 517 -6.35 -34.91 -0.11
N SER A 518 -6.70 -34.25 -1.21
CA SER A 518 -5.91 -34.30 -2.45
C SER A 518 -4.66 -33.45 -2.28
N THR A 519 -3.48 -34.04 -2.44
CA THR A 519 -2.21 -33.35 -2.20
C THR A 519 -1.81 -32.37 -3.32
N ASP A 520 -2.47 -32.48 -4.49
CA ASP A 520 -2.24 -31.63 -5.67
C ASP A 520 -3.51 -30.91 -6.16
N GLY A 521 -4.68 -31.18 -5.53
CA GLY A 521 -5.97 -30.65 -5.95
C GLY A 521 -6.51 -31.24 -7.27
N GLU A 522 -5.77 -32.14 -7.90
CA GLU A 522 -6.11 -32.73 -9.20
C GLU A 522 -6.34 -34.23 -9.10
N THR A 523 -5.52 -34.94 -8.33
CA THR A 523 -5.61 -36.38 -8.14
C THR A 523 -6.68 -36.70 -7.12
N ALA A 524 -7.67 -37.47 -7.54
CA ALA A 524 -8.76 -37.91 -6.64
C ALA A 524 -8.27 -38.95 -5.63
N VAL A 525 -8.66 -38.78 -4.36
CA VAL A 525 -8.33 -39.66 -3.25
C VAL A 525 -9.60 -40.30 -2.73
N ALA A 526 -9.60 -41.64 -2.55
CA ALA A 526 -10.72 -42.38 -2.03
C ALA A 526 -10.61 -42.57 -0.50
N SER A 527 -11.69 -42.32 0.22
CA SER A 527 -11.80 -42.51 1.67
C SER A 527 -13.11 -43.21 2.01
N PRO A 528 -13.09 -44.30 2.81
CA PRO A 528 -14.32 -44.98 3.21
C PRO A 528 -15.04 -44.14 4.28
N LEU A 529 -16.36 -44.02 4.15
CA LEU A 529 -17.25 -43.43 5.14
C LEU A 529 -18.13 -44.52 5.79
N GLU A 530 -18.35 -44.42 7.09
CA GLU A 530 -19.22 -45.32 7.83
C GLU A 530 -19.87 -44.58 9.00
N VAL A 531 -21.21 -44.55 8.99
CA VAL A 531 -22.03 -43.90 10.02
C VAL A 531 -23.07 -44.92 10.53
N GLU A 532 -23.22 -45.05 11.85
CA GLU A 532 -24.24 -45.87 12.49
C GLU A 532 -25.22 -44.98 13.26
N ILE A 533 -26.52 -45.19 13.08
CA ILE A 533 -27.59 -44.51 13.80
C ILE A 533 -28.30 -45.55 14.65
N ARG A 534 -28.30 -45.37 15.99
CA ARG A 534 -28.83 -46.29 16.96
C ARG A 534 -29.84 -45.62 17.89
N GLU A 535 -30.90 -46.36 18.25
CA GLU A 535 -31.73 -45.96 19.38
C GLU A 535 -30.98 -46.12 20.70
N LYS A 536 -30.98 -45.09 21.54
CA LYS A 536 -30.60 -45.17 22.96
C LYS A 536 -31.79 -45.51 23.85
N VAL A 537 -32.99 -45.07 23.41
CA VAL A 537 -34.25 -45.27 24.09
C VAL A 537 -35.22 -45.86 23.09
N LYS A 538 -35.95 -46.92 23.47
CA LYS A 538 -36.95 -47.58 22.59
C LYS A 538 -37.97 -46.54 22.07
N GLY A 539 -38.21 -46.55 20.78
CA GLY A 539 -39.08 -45.58 20.08
C GLY A 539 -38.42 -44.22 19.81
N GLY A 540 -37.13 -44.08 20.10
CA GLY A 540 -36.39 -42.86 19.79
C GLY A 540 -36.35 -42.55 18.31
N LEU A 541 -36.26 -43.58 17.45
CA LEU A 541 -36.20 -43.41 15.99
C LEU A 541 -37.46 -42.69 15.46
N LYS A 542 -38.64 -42.94 16.06
CA LYS A 542 -39.90 -42.25 15.70
C LYS A 542 -39.87 -40.75 15.90
N GLN A 543 -38.89 -40.21 16.66
CA GLN A 543 -38.72 -38.79 16.90
C GLN A 543 -37.61 -38.18 16.03
N LEU A 544 -36.90 -39.01 15.27
CA LEU A 544 -35.86 -38.55 14.37
C LEU A 544 -36.49 -37.83 13.16
N ASP A 545 -36.14 -36.58 12.95
CA ASP A 545 -36.60 -35.79 11.81
C ASP A 545 -35.47 -35.41 10.84
N GLY A 546 -34.21 -35.46 11.32
CA GLY A 546 -33.09 -35.13 10.49
C GLY A 546 -31.76 -35.19 11.21
N LEU A 547 -30.75 -34.59 10.60
CA LEU A 547 -29.41 -34.41 11.18
C LEU A 547 -28.92 -33.00 10.99
N SER A 548 -28.33 -32.43 12.02
CA SER A 548 -27.39 -31.33 11.88
C SER A 548 -26.00 -31.91 11.65
N TYR A 549 -25.27 -31.40 10.70
CA TYR A 549 -23.94 -31.87 10.42
C TYR A 549 -22.94 -30.72 10.32
N LYS A 550 -21.70 -31.03 10.67
CA LYS A 550 -20.56 -30.13 10.64
C LYS A 550 -19.43 -30.81 9.90
N VAL A 551 -18.84 -30.11 8.94
CA VAL A 551 -17.66 -30.57 8.19
C VAL A 551 -16.53 -29.61 8.45
N GLN A 552 -15.46 -30.07 9.07
CA GLN A 552 -14.23 -29.30 9.22
C GLN A 552 -13.27 -29.65 8.08
N GLY A 553 -12.84 -28.64 7.33
CA GLY A 553 -11.74 -28.73 6.36
C GLY A 553 -10.43 -28.34 7.03
N LYS A 554 -9.43 -29.24 7.03
CA LYS A 554 -8.11 -28.99 7.64
C LYS A 554 -7.00 -29.14 6.60
N ALA A 555 -6.11 -28.15 6.54
CA ALA A 555 -4.91 -28.22 5.71
C ALA A 555 -3.91 -29.26 6.25
N THR A 556 -3.81 -29.41 7.58
CA THR A 556 -2.99 -30.45 8.22
C THR A 556 -3.86 -31.43 9.00
N HIS A 557 -3.80 -32.73 8.67
CA HIS A 557 -4.50 -33.78 9.35
C HIS A 557 -3.73 -35.10 9.26
N ASN A 558 -3.67 -35.87 10.37
CA ASN A 558 -3.02 -37.19 10.46
C ASN A 558 -1.61 -37.25 9.83
N GLY A 559 -0.80 -36.21 10.01
CA GLY A 559 0.58 -36.12 9.49
C GLY A 559 0.69 -35.77 8.00
N THR A 560 -0.43 -35.55 7.32
CA THR A 560 -0.46 -35.01 5.95
C THR A 560 -0.75 -33.51 6.01
N THR A 561 0.07 -32.70 5.33
CA THR A 561 -0.15 -31.27 5.15
C THR A 561 -0.32 -30.97 3.67
N VAL A 562 -1.36 -30.21 3.33
CA VAL A 562 -1.60 -29.68 1.98
C VAL A 562 -1.73 -28.18 2.10
N GLU A 563 -0.78 -27.45 1.52
CA GLU A 563 -0.74 -25.99 1.59
C GLU A 563 -0.42 -25.37 0.23
N GLY A 564 -0.81 -24.11 0.05
CA GLY A 564 -0.48 -23.33 -1.15
C GLY A 564 -1.30 -23.66 -2.40
N ILE A 565 -2.29 -24.58 -2.30
CA ILE A 565 -3.18 -24.91 -3.41
C ILE A 565 -4.42 -24.02 -3.32
N THR A 566 -4.63 -23.19 -4.33
CA THR A 566 -5.79 -22.29 -4.41
C THR A 566 -7.06 -23.10 -4.64
N LEU A 567 -8.08 -22.88 -3.80
CA LEU A 567 -9.39 -23.49 -4.01
C LEU A 567 -9.98 -23.07 -5.36
N ASN A 568 -10.51 -24.06 -6.09
CA ASN A 568 -11.16 -23.84 -7.39
C ASN A 568 -12.59 -24.36 -7.37
N ALA A 569 -13.51 -23.52 -7.82
CA ALA A 569 -14.94 -23.75 -7.79
C ALA A 569 -15.42 -24.96 -8.62
N ASN A 570 -14.70 -25.27 -9.69
CA ASN A 570 -15.09 -26.29 -10.66
C ASN A 570 -14.22 -27.56 -10.61
N LYS A 571 -12.91 -27.40 -10.32
CA LYS A 571 -11.92 -28.51 -10.33
C LYS A 571 -11.97 -29.34 -9.06
N HIS A 572 -12.16 -28.69 -7.90
CA HIS A 572 -12.23 -29.39 -6.62
C HIS A 572 -13.63 -29.93 -6.41
N THR A 573 -13.72 -31.25 -6.43
CA THR A 573 -15.01 -31.99 -6.38
C THR A 573 -14.99 -33.01 -5.28
N LEU A 574 -16.18 -33.32 -4.75
CA LEU A 574 -16.47 -34.46 -3.89
C LEU A 574 -17.48 -35.35 -4.59
N LYS A 575 -17.25 -36.64 -4.58
CA LYS A 575 -18.18 -37.64 -5.10
C LYS A 575 -18.34 -38.78 -4.09
N LEU A 576 -19.54 -39.29 -3.95
CA LEU A 576 -19.81 -40.46 -3.12
C LEU A 576 -20.19 -41.61 -4.01
N ASN A 577 -19.41 -42.67 -3.92
CA ASN A 577 -19.64 -43.91 -4.63
C ASN A 577 -20.07 -45.02 -3.64
N ASN A 578 -20.68 -46.07 -4.16
CA ASN A 578 -21.03 -47.27 -3.40
C ASN A 578 -21.84 -46.99 -2.12
N ILE A 579 -22.73 -45.97 -2.19
CA ILE A 579 -23.60 -45.63 -1.05
C ILE A 579 -24.52 -46.81 -0.76
N LYS A 580 -24.43 -47.34 0.45
CA LYS A 580 -25.25 -48.44 0.93
C LYS A 580 -25.88 -48.10 2.26
N VAL A 581 -27.14 -48.41 2.40
CA VAL A 581 -27.87 -48.35 3.65
C VAL A 581 -28.21 -49.77 4.07
N LYS A 582 -27.73 -50.15 5.24
CA LYS A 582 -28.00 -51.48 5.80
C LYS A 582 -28.66 -51.35 7.16
N LEU A 583 -29.82 -51.95 7.27
CA LEU A 583 -30.46 -52.16 8.54
C LEU A 583 -29.92 -53.45 9.16
N VAL A 584 -29.27 -53.34 10.29
CA VAL A 584 -28.71 -54.49 11.03
C VAL A 584 -29.59 -54.74 12.24
N GLY A 585 -30.23 -55.88 12.28
CA GLY A 585 -31.17 -56.31 13.35
C GLY A 585 -32.55 -56.60 12.83
N LYS A 586 -33.59 -56.36 13.66
CA LYS A 586 -34.99 -56.67 13.32
C LYS A 586 -35.80 -55.37 13.31
N ILE A 587 -36.62 -55.24 12.26
CA ILE A 587 -37.72 -54.24 12.25
C ILE A 587 -38.97 -55.00 12.75
N ILE A 588 -39.72 -54.38 13.63
CA ILE A 588 -41.07 -54.78 14.02
C ILE A 588 -41.98 -53.70 13.39
N GLY A 589 -42.55 -54.04 12.24
CA GLY A 589 -43.52 -53.15 11.58
C GLY A 589 -44.90 -53.79 11.69
N ASP A 590 -45.88 -53.03 12.12
CA ASP A 590 -47.29 -53.31 11.93
C ASP A 590 -47.68 -52.73 10.57
N PHE A 591 -47.79 -53.57 9.58
CA PHE A 591 -48.17 -53.19 8.22
C PHE A 591 -49.68 -53.38 7.99
N ASN A 592 -50.50 -53.11 9.00
CA ASN A 592 -51.96 -53.15 8.89
C ASN A 592 -52.53 -51.84 8.42
#